data_c8972820b181888baf7f3e9839bab572
#
_entry.id   c8972820b181888baf7f3e9839bab572
#
_cell.length_a   1.000
_cell.length_b   1.000
_cell.length_c   1.000
_cell.angle_alpha   90.00
_cell.angle_beta   90.00
_cell.angle_gamma   90.00
#
_symmetry.space_group_name_H-M   'P 1'
#
loop_
_entity.id
_entity.type
_entity.pdbx_description
1 polymer ?
#
loop_
_entity_poly.entity_id
_entity_poly.type
_entity_poly.pdbx_seq_one_letter_code
_entity_poly.pdbx_strand_id
1 'polypeptide(L)'
;MSNPEDTSSTAGPRRFKLIPVENLTPEQRKLYDAIRSGPRAKIANSGASNPGPLGGPFNVWLRSPGIGDCVQRLGEEIRFRSSLPSKLNEMAIIVTARFWTSQYEWLAHCKLALDAGLDPAIAQDIAEGRRPAKMDADEAGIYDFSLELHESHGLSDATFKRALERFGERGVFDLIAVNGFYSLVSMCLNVDRTPLPDGVPPPLK
;
A
#
# COMPACT_ATOMS: atom_id res chain seq x y z
N MET A 1 14.65 -33.78 10.61
CA MET A 1 13.45 -32.93 10.85
C MET A 1 13.93 -31.49 10.78
N SER A 2 13.84 -30.90 9.61
CA SER A 2 14.25 -29.51 9.38
C SER A 2 13.23 -28.60 10.02
N ASN A 3 13.69 -27.70 10.89
CA ASN A 3 12.91 -26.61 11.46
C ASN A 3 12.31 -25.81 10.30
N PRO A 4 11.03 -25.48 10.28
CA PRO A 4 10.51 -24.54 9.30
C PRO A 4 11.21 -23.20 9.56
N GLU A 5 12.09 -22.80 8.64
CA GLU A 5 12.71 -21.48 8.64
C GLU A 5 11.58 -20.44 8.68
N ASP A 6 11.73 -19.48 9.57
CA ASP A 6 10.85 -18.30 9.67
C ASP A 6 10.79 -17.60 8.31
N THR A 7 9.72 -17.87 7.56
CA THR A 7 9.49 -17.31 6.22
C THR A 7 8.99 -15.86 6.26
N SER A 8 9.08 -15.18 7.42
CA SER A 8 8.78 -13.76 7.51
C SER A 8 9.64 -13.01 6.48
N SER A 9 9.01 -12.54 5.40
CA SER A 9 9.68 -11.85 4.29
C SER A 9 10.43 -10.58 4.72
N THR A 10 10.18 -10.13 5.95
CA THR A 10 10.75 -8.91 6.54
C THR A 10 11.92 -9.17 7.49
N ALA A 11 12.24 -10.44 7.82
CA ALA A 11 13.37 -10.76 8.70
C ALA A 11 14.72 -10.45 8.03
N GLY A 12 15.57 -9.69 8.73
CA GLY A 12 16.93 -9.37 8.30
C GLY A 12 17.11 -7.91 7.84
N PRO A 13 18.36 -7.52 7.52
CA PRO A 13 18.66 -6.15 7.14
C PRO A 13 18.05 -5.77 5.79
N ARG A 14 17.78 -4.48 5.60
CA ARG A 14 17.36 -3.91 4.33
C ARG A 14 18.30 -4.34 3.18
N ARG A 15 17.72 -4.73 2.03
CA ARG A 15 18.48 -5.19 0.86
C ARG A 15 18.98 -4.07 -0.04
N PHE A 16 18.17 -3.02 -0.26
CA PHE A 16 18.54 -1.85 -1.04
C PHE A 16 19.00 -0.72 -0.12
N LYS A 17 20.31 -0.51 0.00
CA LYS A 17 20.85 0.60 0.80
C LYS A 17 20.23 1.92 0.36
N LEU A 18 19.98 2.84 1.30
CA LEU A 18 19.53 4.18 0.96
C LEU A 18 20.60 4.85 0.07
N ILE A 19 20.16 5.56 -0.97
CA ILE A 19 21.06 6.33 -1.82
C ILE A 19 21.18 7.73 -1.22
N PRO A 20 22.39 8.16 -0.78
CA PRO A 20 22.62 9.53 -0.38
C PRO A 20 22.25 10.48 -1.53
N VAL A 21 21.71 11.66 -1.19
CA VAL A 21 21.19 12.60 -2.17
C VAL A 21 22.27 13.09 -3.14
N GLU A 22 23.50 13.22 -2.64
CA GLU A 22 24.69 13.61 -3.39
C GLU A 22 25.16 12.54 -4.37
N ASN A 23 24.73 11.29 -4.19
CA ASN A 23 25.12 10.15 -5.03
C ASN A 23 24.03 9.77 -6.07
N LEU A 24 22.98 10.55 -6.20
CA LEU A 24 21.93 10.32 -7.21
C LEU A 24 22.45 10.61 -8.62
N THR A 25 22.20 9.68 -9.56
CA THR A 25 22.38 9.98 -10.98
C THR A 25 21.42 11.08 -11.43
N PRO A 26 21.63 11.71 -12.61
CA PRO A 26 20.71 12.72 -13.13
C PRO A 26 19.26 12.22 -13.24
N GLU A 27 19.04 10.99 -13.68
CA GLU A 27 17.72 10.37 -13.82
C GLU A 27 17.09 10.09 -12.45
N GLN A 28 17.88 9.59 -11.50
CA GLN A 28 17.43 9.40 -10.12
C GLN A 28 17.10 10.71 -9.44
N ARG A 29 17.88 11.77 -9.71
CA ARG A 29 17.63 13.11 -9.20
C ARG A 29 16.29 13.65 -9.72
N LYS A 30 16.01 13.49 -11.01
CA LYS A 30 14.73 13.90 -11.59
C LYS A 30 13.54 13.23 -10.91
N LEU A 31 13.61 11.91 -10.69
CA LEU A 31 12.57 11.17 -9.95
C LEU A 31 12.47 11.61 -8.49
N TYR A 32 13.62 11.78 -7.83
CA TYR A 32 13.68 12.27 -6.46
C TYR A 32 12.97 13.63 -6.31
N ASP A 33 13.28 14.58 -7.17
CA ASP A 33 12.71 15.91 -7.14
C ASP A 33 11.19 15.88 -7.43
N ALA A 34 10.74 15.04 -8.39
CA ALA A 34 9.33 14.84 -8.67
C ALA A 34 8.57 14.31 -7.44
N ILE A 35 9.10 13.30 -6.75
CA ILE A 35 8.49 12.75 -5.52
C ILE A 35 8.46 13.80 -4.41
N ARG A 36 9.53 14.57 -4.24
CA ARG A 36 9.67 15.60 -3.19
C ARG A 36 8.80 16.84 -3.41
N SER A 37 8.51 17.17 -4.67
CA SER A 37 7.62 18.29 -5.01
C SER A 37 6.14 17.88 -5.10
N GLY A 38 5.85 16.58 -5.13
CA GLY A 38 4.51 16.05 -5.27
C GLY A 38 3.67 16.09 -3.98
N PRO A 39 2.37 15.76 -4.07
CA PRO A 39 1.45 15.85 -2.94
C PRO A 39 1.82 14.93 -1.77
N ARG A 40 2.56 13.84 -2.01
CA ARG A 40 3.04 12.91 -0.96
C ARG A 40 4.02 13.57 0.03
N ALA A 41 4.80 14.55 -0.43
CA ALA A 41 5.74 15.25 0.44
C ALA A 41 5.05 16.04 1.57
N LYS A 42 3.75 16.32 1.41
CA LYS A 42 2.92 17.01 2.42
C LYS A 42 2.36 16.06 3.49
N ILE A 43 2.49 14.74 3.29
CA ILE A 43 2.00 13.75 4.25
C ILE A 43 3.11 13.49 5.27
N ALA A 44 2.83 13.81 6.54
CA ALA A 44 3.78 13.58 7.63
C ALA A 44 4.22 12.12 7.70
N ASN A 45 5.52 11.89 7.90
CA ASN A 45 6.13 10.57 8.00
C ASN A 45 5.98 9.67 6.75
N SER A 46 5.57 10.23 5.61
CA SER A 46 5.76 9.54 4.35
C SER A 46 7.27 9.41 4.06
N GLY A 47 7.70 8.35 3.38
CA GLY A 47 9.10 8.24 2.95
C GLY A 47 9.57 9.40 2.05
N ALA A 48 8.65 10.29 1.66
CA ALA A 48 8.89 11.48 0.85
C ALA A 48 8.94 12.80 1.65
N SER A 49 8.51 12.86 2.90
CA SER A 49 8.35 14.12 3.65
C SER A 49 9.63 14.59 4.35
N ASN A 50 10.47 13.65 4.78
CA ASN A 50 11.69 14.00 5.55
C ASN A 50 12.85 14.36 4.61
N PRO A 51 13.68 15.38 4.93
CA PRO A 51 14.87 15.69 4.14
C PRO A 51 15.86 14.49 4.11
N GLY A 52 16.70 14.46 3.07
CA GLY A 52 17.69 13.39 2.90
C GLY A 52 17.23 12.27 1.97
N PRO A 53 17.80 11.05 2.07
CA PRO A 53 17.46 9.92 1.21
C PRO A 53 15.98 9.57 1.23
N LEU A 54 15.43 9.13 0.10
CA LEU A 54 14.06 8.62 0.06
C LEU A 54 13.96 7.28 0.79
N GLY A 55 12.94 7.14 1.64
CA GLY A 55 12.61 5.90 2.35
C GLY A 55 11.44 5.15 1.72
N GLY A 56 10.97 4.09 2.40
CA GLY A 56 9.83 3.29 1.94
C GLY A 56 10.03 2.76 0.52
N PRO A 57 8.97 2.66 -0.27
CA PRO A 57 9.03 2.13 -1.63
C PRO A 57 9.81 3.04 -2.59
N PHE A 58 9.92 4.34 -2.28
CA PHE A 58 10.59 5.31 -3.14
C PHE A 58 12.09 5.00 -3.32
N ASN A 59 12.75 4.50 -2.27
CA ASN A 59 14.15 4.05 -2.38
C ASN A 59 14.29 2.91 -3.40
N VAL A 60 13.31 2.01 -3.46
CA VAL A 60 13.31 0.91 -4.43
C VAL A 60 13.12 1.44 -5.85
N TRP A 61 12.18 2.38 -6.03
CA TRP A 61 11.88 2.98 -7.34
C TRP A 61 13.06 3.74 -7.95
N LEU A 62 13.94 4.30 -7.12
CA LEU A 62 15.17 4.94 -7.60
C LEU A 62 16.12 3.96 -8.33
N ARG A 63 15.94 2.63 -8.20
CA ARG A 63 16.78 1.64 -8.90
C ARG A 63 16.46 1.55 -10.40
N SER A 64 15.24 1.95 -10.79
CA SER A 64 14.79 2.04 -12.17
C SER A 64 13.99 3.32 -12.36
N PRO A 65 14.66 4.48 -12.53
CA PRO A 65 13.98 5.79 -12.49
C PRO A 65 12.86 5.94 -13.51
N GLY A 66 12.98 5.34 -14.69
CA GLY A 66 11.93 5.37 -15.72
C GLY A 66 10.66 4.65 -15.28
N ILE A 67 10.77 3.42 -14.73
CA ILE A 67 9.64 2.68 -14.17
C ILE A 67 9.14 3.40 -12.90
N GLY A 68 10.05 3.85 -12.05
CA GLY A 68 9.73 4.55 -10.81
C GLY A 68 8.90 5.82 -11.04
N ASP A 69 9.17 6.57 -12.11
CA ASP A 69 8.39 7.75 -12.48
C ASP A 69 6.95 7.39 -12.91
N CYS A 70 6.78 6.32 -13.68
CA CYS A 70 5.46 5.83 -14.04
C CYS A 70 4.67 5.35 -12.82
N VAL A 71 5.33 4.60 -11.93
CA VAL A 71 4.73 4.07 -10.69
C VAL A 71 4.34 5.20 -9.76
N GLN A 72 5.20 6.20 -9.55
CA GLN A 72 4.88 7.31 -8.67
C GLN A 72 3.69 8.13 -9.19
N ARG A 73 3.60 8.39 -10.49
CA ARG A 73 2.47 9.10 -11.11
C ARG A 73 1.17 8.31 -10.99
N LEU A 74 1.19 7.01 -11.29
CA LEU A 74 0.02 6.15 -11.10
C LEU A 74 -0.46 6.19 -9.64
N GLY A 75 0.45 6.08 -8.70
CA GLY A 75 0.10 6.14 -7.29
C GLY A 75 -0.43 7.52 -6.84
N GLU A 76 -0.09 8.62 -7.51
CA GLU A 76 -0.70 9.93 -7.27
C GLU A 76 -2.15 9.97 -7.74
N GLU A 77 -2.44 9.43 -8.93
CA GLU A 77 -3.81 9.32 -9.43
C GLU A 77 -4.68 8.49 -8.46
N ILE A 78 -4.20 7.30 -8.08
CA ILE A 78 -4.93 6.39 -7.17
C ILE A 78 -5.21 7.03 -5.81
N ARG A 79 -4.24 7.74 -5.23
CA ARG A 79 -4.39 8.31 -3.88
C ARG A 79 -5.18 9.59 -3.82
N PHE A 80 -5.05 10.46 -4.83
CA PHE A 80 -5.54 11.83 -4.72
C PHE A 80 -6.65 12.16 -5.73
N ARG A 81 -6.93 11.27 -6.71
CA ARG A 81 -7.92 11.49 -7.76
C ARG A 81 -8.84 10.31 -8.03
N SER A 82 -8.76 9.26 -7.20
CA SER A 82 -9.72 8.15 -7.25
C SER A 82 -11.15 8.65 -7.04
N SER A 83 -12.12 7.98 -7.66
CA SER A 83 -13.54 8.23 -7.43
C SER A 83 -14.04 7.62 -6.11
N LEU A 84 -13.24 6.75 -5.49
CA LEU A 84 -13.60 6.13 -4.21
C LEU A 84 -13.45 7.14 -3.06
N PRO A 85 -14.37 7.16 -2.09
CA PRO A 85 -14.18 7.89 -0.84
C PRO A 85 -12.86 7.48 -0.17
N SER A 86 -12.16 8.45 0.46
CA SER A 86 -10.85 8.23 1.07
C SER A 86 -10.85 7.04 2.04
N LYS A 87 -11.87 6.92 2.91
CA LYS A 87 -12.04 5.79 3.84
C LYS A 87 -11.99 4.44 3.11
N LEU A 88 -12.74 4.33 2.02
CA LEU A 88 -12.87 3.10 1.25
C LEU A 88 -11.60 2.78 0.45
N ASN A 89 -10.96 3.82 -0.10
CA ASN A 89 -9.69 3.67 -0.80
C ASN A 89 -8.57 3.18 0.15
N GLU A 90 -8.44 3.80 1.32
CA GLU A 90 -7.47 3.38 2.34
C GLU A 90 -7.80 1.98 2.89
N MET A 91 -9.09 1.63 3.02
CA MET A 91 -9.50 0.27 3.41
C MET A 91 -9.03 -0.78 2.39
N ALA A 92 -9.20 -0.55 1.08
CA ALA A 92 -8.69 -1.45 0.05
C ALA A 92 -7.16 -1.61 0.14
N ILE A 93 -6.44 -0.52 0.46
CA ILE A 93 -4.98 -0.54 0.65
C ILE A 93 -4.59 -1.44 1.82
N ILE A 94 -5.24 -1.31 2.99
CA ILE A 94 -4.88 -2.14 4.15
C ILE A 94 -5.29 -3.60 3.99
N VAL A 95 -6.37 -3.92 3.27
CA VAL A 95 -6.69 -5.31 2.90
C VAL A 95 -5.58 -5.89 2.03
N THR A 96 -5.11 -5.14 1.03
CA THR A 96 -3.98 -5.54 0.19
C THR A 96 -2.69 -5.71 1.02
N ALA A 97 -2.38 -4.75 1.89
CA ALA A 97 -1.21 -4.81 2.76
C ALA A 97 -1.23 -6.05 3.67
N ARG A 98 -2.42 -6.41 4.20
CA ARG A 98 -2.60 -7.63 5.01
C ARG A 98 -2.40 -8.89 4.18
N PHE A 99 -2.97 -8.95 2.97
CA PHE A 99 -2.80 -10.10 2.07
C PHE A 99 -1.31 -10.37 1.78
N TRP A 100 -0.52 -9.30 1.53
CA TRP A 100 0.93 -9.39 1.31
C TRP A 100 1.75 -9.46 2.59
N THR A 101 1.15 -9.41 3.77
CA THR A 101 1.82 -9.27 5.08
C THR A 101 2.88 -8.16 5.05
N SER A 102 2.55 -7.04 4.38
CA SER A 102 3.45 -5.90 4.21
C SER A 102 3.36 -4.98 5.42
N GLN A 103 4.26 -5.19 6.38
CA GLN A 103 4.28 -4.50 7.67
C GLN A 103 4.37 -2.99 7.53
N TYR A 104 5.28 -2.52 6.66
CA TYR A 104 5.50 -1.09 6.44
C TYR A 104 4.29 -0.43 5.78
N GLU A 105 3.69 -1.08 4.78
CA GLU A 105 2.52 -0.57 4.07
C GLU A 105 1.31 -0.49 5.00
N TRP A 106 1.10 -1.55 5.78
CA TRP A 106 0.07 -1.56 6.82
C TRP A 106 0.24 -0.39 7.79
N LEU A 107 1.43 -0.21 8.36
CA LEU A 107 1.69 0.87 9.33
C LEU A 107 1.38 2.25 8.73
N ALA A 108 1.79 2.48 7.49
CA ALA A 108 1.60 3.76 6.80
C ALA A 108 0.11 4.04 6.52
N HIS A 109 -0.64 3.04 6.06
CA HIS A 109 -2.00 3.21 5.57
C HIS A 109 -3.09 2.94 6.60
N CYS A 110 -2.85 2.11 7.62
CA CYS A 110 -3.81 1.89 8.71
C CYS A 110 -4.13 3.21 9.43
N LYS A 111 -3.11 4.01 9.74
CA LYS A 111 -3.34 5.34 10.33
C LYS A 111 -4.20 6.23 9.43
N LEU A 112 -3.95 6.24 8.13
CA LEU A 112 -4.70 7.06 7.17
C LEU A 112 -6.15 6.57 7.04
N ALA A 113 -6.39 5.25 7.08
CA ALA A 113 -7.73 4.67 7.10
C ALA A 113 -8.52 5.11 8.35
N LEU A 114 -7.89 5.06 9.52
CA LEU A 114 -8.49 5.54 10.79
C LEU A 114 -8.76 7.04 10.75
N ASP A 115 -7.81 7.85 10.27
CA ASP A 115 -7.97 9.31 10.11
C ASP A 115 -9.11 9.64 9.12
N ALA A 116 -9.36 8.77 8.13
CA ALA A 116 -10.47 8.88 7.18
C ALA A 116 -11.81 8.34 7.72
N GLY A 117 -11.85 7.85 8.96
CA GLY A 117 -13.06 7.43 9.65
C GLY A 117 -13.37 5.92 9.59
N LEU A 118 -12.38 5.07 9.27
CA LEU A 118 -12.55 3.63 9.42
C LEU A 118 -12.63 3.27 10.91
N ASP A 119 -13.58 2.40 11.29
CA ASP A 119 -13.69 1.92 12.67
C ASP A 119 -12.43 1.13 13.05
N PRO A 120 -11.76 1.45 14.19
CA PRO A 120 -10.60 0.71 14.68
C PRO A 120 -10.83 -0.80 14.81
N ALA A 121 -12.06 -1.23 15.13
CA ALA A 121 -12.38 -2.65 15.21
C ALA A 121 -12.32 -3.35 13.84
N ILE A 122 -12.71 -2.64 12.76
CA ILE A 122 -12.57 -3.15 11.39
C ILE A 122 -11.09 -3.32 11.04
N ALA A 123 -10.27 -2.29 11.31
CA ALA A 123 -8.83 -2.36 11.06
C ALA A 123 -8.18 -3.51 11.85
N GLN A 124 -8.57 -3.70 13.12
CA GLN A 124 -8.07 -4.79 13.96
C GLN A 124 -8.42 -6.17 13.39
N ASP A 125 -9.68 -6.38 12.96
CA ASP A 125 -10.11 -7.65 12.37
C ASP A 125 -9.33 -7.95 11.08
N ILE A 126 -9.13 -6.93 10.22
CA ILE A 126 -8.30 -7.08 9.01
C ILE A 126 -6.87 -7.46 9.39
N ALA A 127 -6.25 -6.78 10.37
CA ALA A 127 -4.89 -7.09 10.82
C ALA A 127 -4.73 -8.54 11.27
N GLU A 128 -5.76 -9.09 11.92
CA GLU A 128 -5.78 -10.46 12.41
C GLU A 128 -6.21 -11.49 11.35
N GLY A 129 -6.48 -11.04 10.12
CA GLY A 129 -6.92 -11.92 9.01
C GLY A 129 -8.35 -12.42 9.18
N ARG A 130 -9.17 -11.73 9.96
CA ARG A 130 -10.59 -12.04 10.13
C ARG A 130 -11.45 -11.11 9.28
N ARG A 131 -12.57 -11.64 8.79
CA ARG A 131 -13.58 -10.79 8.16
C ARG A 131 -14.24 -9.90 9.22
N PRO A 132 -14.18 -8.56 9.10
CA PRO A 132 -14.78 -7.68 10.08
C PRO A 132 -16.30 -7.85 10.18
N ALA A 133 -16.82 -7.83 11.41
CA ALA A 133 -18.25 -8.05 11.66
C ALA A 133 -19.10 -6.77 11.57
N LYS A 134 -18.48 -5.59 11.76
CA LYS A 134 -19.19 -4.30 11.90
C LYS A 134 -19.14 -3.42 10.64
N MET A 135 -18.79 -3.97 9.50
CA MET A 135 -18.73 -3.22 8.24
C MET A 135 -20.11 -2.74 7.79
N ASP A 136 -20.19 -1.50 7.31
CA ASP A 136 -21.33 -1.06 6.50
C ASP A 136 -21.33 -1.75 5.13
N ALA A 137 -22.36 -1.50 4.30
CA ALA A 137 -22.49 -2.16 3.01
C ALA A 137 -21.36 -1.79 2.03
N ASP A 138 -20.84 -0.56 2.08
CA ASP A 138 -19.77 -0.10 1.24
C ASP A 138 -18.44 -0.73 1.68
N GLU A 139 -18.15 -0.71 2.98
CA GLU A 139 -16.97 -1.34 3.57
C GLU A 139 -16.93 -2.86 3.28
N ALA A 140 -18.08 -3.54 3.44
CA ALA A 140 -18.19 -4.96 3.09
C ALA A 140 -17.93 -5.20 1.60
N GLY A 141 -18.46 -4.33 0.74
CA GLY A 141 -18.21 -4.40 -0.71
C GLY A 141 -16.72 -4.26 -1.07
N ILE A 142 -16.02 -3.30 -0.44
CA ILE A 142 -14.58 -3.10 -0.64
C ILE A 142 -13.77 -4.29 -0.13
N TYR A 143 -14.09 -4.77 1.07
CA TYR A 143 -13.40 -5.91 1.67
C TYR A 143 -13.53 -7.17 0.82
N ASP A 144 -14.78 -7.53 0.48
CA ASP A 144 -15.09 -8.73 -0.28
C ASP A 144 -14.46 -8.66 -1.69
N PHE A 145 -14.54 -7.50 -2.37
CA PHE A 145 -13.91 -7.26 -3.66
C PHE A 145 -12.40 -7.46 -3.61
N SER A 146 -11.72 -6.79 -2.67
CA SER A 146 -10.26 -6.82 -2.57
C SER A 146 -9.76 -8.21 -2.19
N LEU A 147 -10.39 -8.86 -1.22
CA LEU A 147 -9.99 -10.20 -0.79
C LEU A 147 -10.20 -11.23 -1.90
N GLU A 148 -11.40 -11.24 -2.53
CA GLU A 148 -11.69 -12.17 -3.62
C GLU A 148 -10.75 -11.98 -4.81
N LEU A 149 -10.45 -10.71 -5.18
CA LEU A 149 -9.50 -10.41 -6.25
C LEU A 149 -8.11 -11.00 -5.97
N HIS A 150 -7.65 -10.89 -4.73
CA HIS A 150 -6.34 -11.41 -4.34
C HIS A 150 -6.30 -12.93 -4.23
N GLU A 151 -7.34 -13.55 -3.68
CA GLU A 151 -7.37 -15.00 -3.45
C GLU A 151 -7.71 -15.80 -4.71
N SER A 152 -8.64 -15.28 -5.52
CA SER A 152 -9.18 -15.98 -6.70
C SER A 152 -8.58 -15.48 -8.02
N HIS A 153 -7.74 -14.42 -7.99
CA HIS A 153 -7.15 -13.77 -9.16
C HIS A 153 -8.20 -13.23 -10.17
N GLY A 154 -9.40 -12.99 -9.70
CA GLY A 154 -10.56 -12.49 -10.44
C GLY A 154 -11.73 -12.25 -9.49
N LEU A 155 -12.89 -12.01 -10.05
CA LEU A 155 -14.12 -11.77 -9.29
C LEU A 155 -15.24 -12.69 -9.77
N SER A 156 -16.08 -13.14 -8.86
CA SER A 156 -17.37 -13.73 -9.20
C SER A 156 -18.29 -12.66 -9.80
N ASP A 157 -19.25 -13.11 -10.63
CA ASP A 157 -20.27 -12.22 -11.21
C ASP A 157 -21.06 -11.47 -10.12
N ALA A 158 -21.28 -12.11 -8.97
CA ALA A 158 -22.00 -11.51 -7.85
C ALA A 158 -21.23 -10.34 -7.24
N THR A 159 -19.93 -10.50 -6.99
CA THR A 159 -19.07 -9.43 -6.44
C THR A 159 -18.89 -8.31 -7.46
N PHE A 160 -18.64 -8.65 -8.74
CA PHE A 160 -18.54 -7.67 -9.81
C PHE A 160 -19.81 -6.85 -9.95
N LYS A 161 -20.98 -7.50 -9.96
CA LYS A 161 -22.27 -6.82 -10.09
C LYS A 161 -22.52 -5.85 -8.93
N ARG A 162 -22.27 -6.27 -7.67
CA ARG A 162 -22.41 -5.39 -6.50
C ARG A 162 -21.51 -4.15 -6.60
N ALA A 163 -20.25 -4.34 -6.99
CA ALA A 163 -19.30 -3.25 -7.14
C ALA A 163 -19.73 -2.29 -8.28
N LEU A 164 -20.18 -2.83 -9.41
CA LEU A 164 -20.65 -2.06 -10.55
C LEU A 164 -21.90 -1.23 -10.21
N GLU A 165 -22.87 -1.82 -9.54
CA GLU A 165 -24.10 -1.13 -9.10
C GLU A 165 -23.79 -0.01 -8.10
N ARG A 166 -22.81 -0.20 -7.24
CA ARG A 166 -22.49 0.77 -6.18
C ARG A 166 -21.52 1.87 -6.61
N PHE A 167 -20.48 1.52 -7.37
CA PHE A 167 -19.36 2.42 -7.68
C PHE A 167 -19.26 2.77 -9.17
N GLY A 168 -20.06 2.13 -10.03
CA GLY A 168 -19.98 2.28 -11.48
C GLY A 168 -18.70 1.71 -12.09
N GLU A 169 -18.57 1.76 -13.41
CA GLU A 169 -17.40 1.22 -14.13
C GLU A 169 -16.08 1.88 -13.68
N ARG A 170 -16.13 3.20 -13.45
CA ARG A 170 -14.96 3.93 -12.97
C ARG A 170 -14.52 3.46 -11.59
N GLY A 171 -15.44 3.31 -10.64
CA GLY A 171 -15.12 2.84 -9.29
C GLY A 171 -14.61 1.39 -9.27
N VAL A 172 -15.16 0.53 -10.13
CA VAL A 172 -14.64 -0.84 -10.32
C VAL A 172 -13.20 -0.80 -10.83
N PHE A 173 -12.89 0.04 -11.82
CA PHE A 173 -11.52 0.17 -12.31
C PHE A 173 -10.58 0.78 -11.26
N ASP A 174 -11.04 1.78 -10.51
CA ASP A 174 -10.26 2.36 -9.41
C ASP A 174 -9.95 1.31 -8.33
N LEU A 175 -10.89 0.38 -8.02
CA LEU A 175 -10.66 -0.75 -7.12
C LEU A 175 -9.61 -1.74 -7.67
N ILE A 176 -9.67 -2.07 -8.95
CA ILE A 176 -8.63 -2.90 -9.58
C ILE A 176 -7.28 -2.20 -9.50
N ALA A 177 -7.26 -0.90 -9.82
CA ALA A 177 -6.03 -0.11 -9.84
C ALA A 177 -5.39 0.01 -8.44
N VAL A 178 -6.17 0.28 -7.39
CA VAL A 178 -5.64 0.38 -6.01
C VAL A 178 -5.08 -0.96 -5.54
N ASN A 179 -5.81 -2.07 -5.74
CA ASN A 179 -5.34 -3.39 -5.34
C ASN A 179 -4.06 -3.81 -6.10
N GLY A 180 -4.02 -3.61 -7.42
CA GLY A 180 -2.83 -3.92 -8.24
C GLY A 180 -1.62 -3.06 -7.90
N PHE A 181 -1.82 -1.75 -7.74
CA PHE A 181 -0.75 -0.81 -7.39
C PHE A 181 -0.16 -1.14 -6.01
N TYR A 182 -1.00 -1.35 -4.99
CA TYR A 182 -0.51 -1.64 -3.64
C TYR A 182 0.03 -3.05 -3.48
N SER A 183 -0.32 -3.99 -4.35
CA SER A 183 0.41 -5.26 -4.51
C SER A 183 1.84 -5.00 -4.97
N LEU A 184 2.06 -4.17 -6.00
CA LEU A 184 3.40 -3.77 -6.44
C LEU A 184 4.19 -3.09 -5.33
N VAL A 185 3.57 -2.15 -4.60
CA VAL A 185 4.21 -1.46 -3.47
C VAL A 185 4.60 -2.45 -2.38
N SER A 186 3.69 -3.35 -1.99
CA SER A 186 3.95 -4.39 -0.99
C SER A 186 5.09 -5.32 -1.40
N MET A 187 5.15 -5.74 -2.68
CA MET A 187 6.27 -6.52 -3.22
C MET A 187 7.60 -5.75 -3.09
N CYS A 188 7.63 -4.45 -3.45
CA CYS A 188 8.83 -3.63 -3.31
C CYS A 188 9.31 -3.58 -1.86
N LEU A 189 8.41 -3.32 -0.92
CA LEU A 189 8.72 -3.20 0.51
C LEU A 189 9.20 -4.53 1.11
N ASN A 190 8.52 -5.62 0.78
CA ASN A 190 8.85 -6.96 1.26
C ASN A 190 10.18 -7.46 0.68
N VAL A 191 10.42 -7.26 -0.63
CA VAL A 191 11.70 -7.60 -1.26
C VAL A 191 12.85 -6.77 -0.68
N ASP A 192 12.64 -5.46 -0.45
CA ASP A 192 13.63 -4.59 0.17
C ASP A 192 13.85 -4.91 1.66
N ARG A 193 12.94 -5.61 2.31
CA ARG A 193 12.90 -5.73 3.77
C ARG A 193 12.91 -4.34 4.41
N THR A 194 12.03 -3.47 3.91
CA THR A 194 11.94 -2.09 4.41
C THR A 194 11.63 -2.11 5.91
N PRO A 195 12.52 -1.57 6.76
CA PRO A 195 12.34 -1.64 8.20
C PRO A 195 11.16 -0.76 8.65
N LEU A 196 10.49 -1.19 9.70
CA LEU A 196 9.61 -0.33 10.47
C LEU A 196 10.45 0.74 11.21
N PRO A 197 9.82 1.84 11.64
CA PRO A 197 10.47 2.80 12.54
C PRO A 197 10.95 2.10 13.82
N ASP A 198 12.05 2.62 14.39
CA ASP A 198 12.65 2.06 15.61
C ASP A 198 11.61 1.97 16.74
N GLY A 199 11.59 0.80 17.39
CA GLY A 199 10.69 0.53 18.51
C GLY A 199 9.23 0.19 18.15
N VAL A 200 8.89 0.19 16.86
CA VAL A 200 7.55 -0.21 16.40
C VAL A 200 7.52 -1.72 16.16
N PRO A 201 6.71 -2.50 16.89
CA PRO A 201 6.57 -3.93 16.65
C PRO A 201 5.82 -4.19 15.33
N PRO A 202 6.06 -5.34 14.67
CA PRO A 202 5.29 -5.75 13.51
C PRO A 202 3.77 -5.77 13.80
N PRO A 203 2.96 -4.97 13.09
CA PRO A 203 1.52 -4.89 13.34
C PRO A 203 0.73 -6.09 12.82
N LEU A 204 1.27 -6.81 11.83
CA LEU A 204 0.62 -7.98 11.23
C LEU A 204 1.29 -9.26 11.74
N LYS A 205 0.48 -10.28 12.01
CA LYS A 205 0.93 -11.63 12.41
C LYS A 205 0.97 -12.57 11.20
#